data_2ae77807d572253e8874d85629ea716c
#
_entry.id   2ae77807d572253e8874d85629ea716c
#
_cell.length_a   1.000
_cell.length_b   1.000
_cell.length_c   1.000
_cell.angle_alpha   90.00
_cell.angle_beta   90.00
_cell.angle_gamma   90.00
#
_symmetry.space_group_name_H-M   'P 1'
#
loop_
_entity.id
_entity.type
_entity.pdbx_description
1 polymer ?
#
loop_
_entity_poly.entity_id
_entity_poly.type
_entity_poly.pdbx_seq_one_letter_code
_entity_poly.pdbx_strand_id
1 'polypeptide(L)'
;MSIASKVYQALAASKPLCRLLHKDRRGCGIYHGRSPDAGSYPILVYSVISDVPALSADGCEMERRVTVRLHILTKDGAYERIEDAARKVMDSLGFRRYQSMELAEKHAFVKIMDFKTGTGVEE
;
A
#
# COMPACT_ATOMS: atom_id res chain seq x y z
N MET A 1 -17.05 -5.47 0.47
CA MET A 1 -16.06 -4.41 0.32
C MET A 1 -14.81 -4.98 -0.34
N SER A 2 -14.28 -4.30 -1.30
CA SER A 2 -13.11 -4.80 -2.02
C SER A 2 -11.84 -4.66 -1.18
N ILE A 3 -10.82 -5.41 -1.55
CA ILE A 3 -9.53 -5.30 -0.89
C ILE A 3 -8.97 -3.88 -1.07
N ALA A 4 -9.11 -3.32 -2.27
CA ALA A 4 -8.61 -1.96 -2.51
C ALA A 4 -9.29 -0.95 -1.60
N SER A 5 -10.60 -1.08 -1.40
CA SER A 5 -11.32 -0.19 -0.50
C SER A 5 -10.87 -0.35 0.95
N LYS A 6 -10.65 -1.58 1.38
CA LYS A 6 -10.18 -1.83 2.75
C LYS A 6 -8.81 -1.20 2.97
N VAL A 7 -7.92 -1.38 2.01
CA VAL A 7 -6.59 -0.81 2.10
C VAL A 7 -6.66 0.70 2.15
N TYR A 8 -7.44 1.29 1.25
CA TYR A 8 -7.57 2.75 1.22
C TYR A 8 -8.10 3.28 2.55
N GLN A 9 -9.19 2.68 3.05
CA GLN A 9 -9.80 3.16 4.28
C GLN A 9 -8.84 3.07 5.45
N ALA A 10 -8.10 1.98 5.55
CA ALA A 10 -7.16 1.81 6.64
C ALA A 10 -6.01 2.82 6.55
N LEU A 11 -5.47 3.01 5.34
CA LEU A 11 -4.38 3.97 5.16
C LEU A 11 -4.85 5.39 5.44
N ALA A 12 -6.02 5.74 4.93
CA ALA A 12 -6.56 7.09 5.11
C ALA A 12 -6.95 7.39 6.56
N ALA A 13 -7.26 6.34 7.32
CA ALA A 13 -7.62 6.51 8.73
C ALA A 13 -6.40 6.65 9.63
N SER A 14 -5.21 6.37 9.12
CA SER A 14 -3.99 6.46 9.92
C SER A 14 -3.54 7.90 10.02
N LYS A 15 -3.72 8.51 11.18
CA LYS A 15 -3.29 9.88 11.40
C LYS A 15 -1.78 10.05 11.28
N PRO A 16 -0.97 9.15 11.85
CA PRO A 16 0.48 9.28 11.67
C PRO A 16 0.91 9.27 10.21
N LEU A 17 0.30 8.41 9.40
CA LEU A 17 0.65 8.34 7.99
C LEU A 17 0.19 9.61 7.26
N CYS A 18 -1.04 10.02 7.47
CA CYS A 18 -1.57 11.19 6.75
C CYS A 18 -0.83 12.47 7.08
N ARG A 19 -0.29 12.59 8.29
CA ARG A 19 0.49 13.77 8.64
C ARG A 19 1.77 13.89 7.83
N LEU A 20 2.30 12.76 7.37
CA LEU A 20 3.55 12.73 6.64
C LEU A 20 3.37 12.95 5.15
N LEU A 21 2.15 12.83 4.65
CA LEU A 21 1.88 12.92 3.23
C LEU A 21 1.39 14.30 2.84
N HIS A 22 1.60 14.65 1.57
CA HIS A 22 1.07 15.90 1.04
C HIS A 22 -0.45 15.88 1.12
N LYS A 23 -1.05 17.04 1.39
CA LYS A 23 -2.49 17.13 1.49
C LYS A 23 -3.05 17.97 0.36
N ASP A 24 -4.16 17.51 -0.19
CA ASP A 24 -4.85 18.27 -1.21
C ASP A 24 -6.29 18.49 -0.74
N ARG A 25 -7.17 18.90 -1.64
CA ARG A 25 -8.55 19.21 -1.30
C ARG A 25 -9.32 18.00 -0.78
N ARG A 26 -8.90 16.82 -1.18
CA ARG A 26 -9.59 15.59 -0.82
C ARG A 26 -9.07 14.97 0.45
N GLY A 27 -7.95 15.42 0.95
CA GLY A 27 -7.32 14.87 2.13
C GLY A 27 -5.86 14.57 1.90
N CYS A 28 -5.34 13.54 2.56
CA CYS A 28 -3.92 13.22 2.40
C CYS A 28 -3.66 12.48 1.09
N GLY A 29 -2.43 12.52 0.65
CA GLY A 29 -2.04 12.05 -0.68
C GLY A 29 -1.93 10.54 -0.79
N ILE A 30 -3.06 9.86 -0.78
CA ILE A 30 -3.14 8.42 -0.97
C ILE A 30 -3.98 8.17 -2.21
N TYR A 31 -3.40 7.50 -3.21
CA TYR A 31 -4.05 7.31 -4.50
C TYR A 31 -4.02 5.86 -4.92
N HIS A 32 -5.01 5.47 -5.72
CA HIS A 32 -5.14 4.10 -6.20
C HIS A 32 -4.61 4.01 -7.62
N GLY A 33 -3.64 3.14 -7.82
CA GLY A 33 -3.13 2.81 -9.14
C GLY A 33 -2.06 3.73 -9.64
N ARG A 34 -2.27 5.02 -9.56
CA ARG A 34 -1.29 5.98 -10.05
C ARG A 34 -1.48 7.34 -9.42
N SER A 35 -0.43 8.11 -9.49
CA SER A 35 -0.45 9.46 -8.99
C SER A 35 -1.20 10.36 -9.97
N PRO A 36 -2.07 11.24 -9.49
CA PRO A 36 -2.80 12.12 -10.39
C PRO A 36 -1.96 13.27 -10.92
N ASP A 37 -0.85 13.59 -10.26
CA ASP A 37 -0.12 14.80 -10.60
C ASP A 37 1.31 14.69 -10.14
N ALA A 38 2.23 15.13 -10.97
CA ALA A 38 3.63 15.19 -10.62
C ALA A 38 3.89 16.45 -9.80
N GLY A 39 4.69 16.33 -8.77
CA GLY A 39 5.14 17.48 -8.02
C GLY A 39 4.51 17.65 -6.65
N SER A 40 3.44 16.96 -6.36
CA SER A 40 2.80 17.04 -5.05
C SER A 40 3.27 15.87 -4.18
N TYR A 41 4.43 16.01 -3.59
CA TYR A 41 5.05 14.95 -2.80
C TYR A 41 5.22 15.39 -1.36
N PRO A 42 5.31 14.45 -0.41
CA PRO A 42 5.30 12.99 -0.60
C PRO A 42 3.88 12.45 -0.74
N ILE A 43 3.74 11.40 -1.51
CA ILE A 43 2.45 10.73 -1.69
C ILE A 43 2.63 9.23 -1.63
N LEU A 44 1.51 8.52 -1.46
CA LEU A 44 1.49 7.08 -1.44
C LEU A 44 0.48 6.58 -2.46
N VAL A 45 0.91 5.63 -3.28
CA VAL A 45 0.04 5.02 -4.29
C VAL A 45 -0.05 3.54 -3.97
N TYR A 46 -1.26 2.99 -3.92
CA TYR A 46 -1.46 1.58 -3.64
C TYR A 46 -2.10 0.89 -4.83
N SER A 47 -1.77 -0.39 -5.00
CA SER A 47 -2.33 -1.21 -6.07
C SER A 47 -2.46 -2.63 -5.57
N VAL A 48 -3.53 -3.31 -5.97
CA VAL A 48 -3.64 -4.75 -5.75
C VAL A 48 -3.04 -5.39 -6.99
N ILE A 49 -1.86 -5.98 -6.85
CA ILE A 49 -1.15 -6.52 -8.01
C ILE A 49 -1.39 -8.01 -8.20
N SER A 50 -1.98 -8.67 -7.22
CA SER A 50 -2.31 -10.09 -7.33
C SER A 50 -3.41 -10.43 -6.35
N ASP A 51 -4.36 -11.22 -6.79
CA ASP A 51 -5.47 -11.67 -5.94
C ASP A 51 -5.91 -13.01 -6.49
N VAL A 52 -5.34 -14.08 -5.95
CA VAL A 52 -5.57 -15.43 -6.46
C VAL A 52 -6.10 -16.33 -5.36
N PRO A 53 -6.99 -17.25 -5.70
CA PRO A 53 -7.48 -18.21 -4.73
C PRO A 53 -6.44 -19.28 -4.50
N ALA A 54 -6.43 -19.84 -3.29
CA ALA A 54 -5.68 -21.03 -2.97
C ALA A 54 -6.69 -22.12 -2.68
N LEU A 55 -6.57 -23.25 -3.34
CA LEU A 55 -7.55 -24.32 -3.24
C LEU A 55 -7.13 -25.35 -2.21
N SER A 56 -8.13 -25.92 -1.54
CA SER A 56 -7.89 -27.06 -0.66
C SER A 56 -7.85 -28.34 -1.49
N ALA A 57 -7.54 -29.43 -0.81
CA ALA A 57 -7.43 -30.72 -1.48
C ALA A 57 -8.75 -31.19 -2.10
N ASP A 58 -9.88 -30.72 -1.60
CA ASP A 58 -11.18 -31.10 -2.15
C ASP A 58 -11.67 -30.13 -3.23
N GLY A 59 -10.82 -29.19 -3.65
CA GLY A 59 -11.18 -28.30 -4.73
C GLY A 59 -11.91 -27.05 -4.32
N CYS A 60 -12.20 -26.88 -3.05
CA CYS A 60 -12.87 -25.68 -2.58
C CYS A 60 -11.86 -24.59 -2.24
N GLU A 61 -12.24 -23.35 -2.52
CA GLU A 61 -11.37 -22.23 -2.17
C GLU A 61 -11.37 -22.05 -0.66
N MET A 62 -10.21 -22.25 -0.05
CA MET A 62 -10.07 -22.12 1.39
C MET A 62 -9.39 -20.82 1.80
N GLU A 63 -8.69 -20.19 0.89
CA GLU A 63 -8.03 -18.93 1.20
C GLU A 63 -7.78 -18.16 -0.08
N ARG A 64 -7.50 -16.90 0.09
CA ARG A 64 -7.07 -16.04 -1.01
C ARG A 64 -5.71 -15.50 -0.68
N ARG A 65 -4.90 -15.35 -1.71
CA ARG A 65 -3.58 -14.72 -1.58
C ARG A 65 -3.62 -13.41 -2.32
N VAL A 66 -3.48 -12.34 -1.58
CA VAL A 66 -3.57 -11.01 -2.14
C VAL A 66 -2.24 -10.32 -1.93
N THR A 67 -1.73 -9.71 -2.97
CA THR A 67 -0.52 -8.91 -2.88
C THR A 67 -0.88 -7.47 -3.18
N VAL A 68 -0.51 -6.59 -2.27
CA VAL A 68 -0.72 -5.16 -2.42
C VAL A 68 0.64 -4.48 -2.52
N ARG A 69 0.79 -3.64 -3.51
CA ARG A 69 2.02 -2.89 -3.71
C ARG A 69 1.78 -1.44 -3.32
N LEU A 70 2.67 -0.93 -2.50
CA LEU A 70 2.66 0.47 -2.11
C LEU A 70 3.86 1.17 -2.74
N HIS A 71 3.60 2.31 -3.37
CA HIS A 71 4.66 3.17 -3.87
C HIS A 71 4.68 4.43 -3.01
N ILE A 72 5.83 4.73 -2.42
CA ILE A 72 6.01 5.98 -1.70
C ILE A 72 6.87 6.87 -2.58
N LEU A 73 6.33 8.00 -2.99
CA LEU A 73 7.04 8.92 -3.86
C LEU A 73 7.43 10.15 -3.08
N THR A 74 8.72 10.50 -3.13
CA THR A 74 9.23 11.67 -2.43
C THR A 74 10.19 12.41 -3.35
N LYS A 75 10.49 13.65 -3.00
CA LYS A 75 11.49 14.42 -3.73
C LYS A 75 12.89 14.24 -3.18
N ASP A 76 13.00 13.82 -1.93
CA ASP A 76 14.29 13.75 -1.25
C ASP A 76 14.70 12.36 -0.81
N GLY A 77 13.88 11.36 -1.08
CA GLY A 77 14.19 9.99 -0.69
C GLY A 77 13.99 9.70 0.79
N ALA A 78 13.32 10.58 1.51
CA ALA A 78 13.10 10.39 2.95
C ALA A 78 11.85 9.54 3.18
N TYR A 79 12.02 8.24 3.12
CA TYR A 79 10.89 7.30 3.21
C TYR A 79 10.60 6.80 4.60
N GLU A 80 11.58 6.79 5.49
CA GLU A 80 11.52 5.96 6.69
C GLU A 80 10.25 6.10 7.49
N ARG A 81 9.85 7.33 7.78
CA ARG A 81 8.66 7.54 8.60
C ARG A 81 7.40 7.10 7.90
N ILE A 82 7.32 7.38 6.60
CA ILE A 82 6.15 7.00 5.81
C ILE A 82 6.09 5.48 5.70
N GLU A 83 7.23 4.86 5.45
CA GLU A 83 7.32 3.41 5.36
C GLU A 83 6.87 2.76 6.65
N ASP A 84 7.35 3.24 7.79
CA ASP A 84 6.97 2.66 9.07
C ASP A 84 5.48 2.81 9.35
N ALA A 85 4.93 3.99 9.09
CA ALA A 85 3.50 4.21 9.31
C ALA A 85 2.65 3.33 8.40
N ALA A 86 3.02 3.23 7.13
CA ALA A 86 2.28 2.41 6.18
C ALA A 86 2.38 0.93 6.54
N ARG A 87 3.57 0.48 6.95
CA ARG A 87 3.74 -0.92 7.34
C ARG A 87 2.85 -1.29 8.52
N LYS A 88 2.75 -0.40 9.50
CA LYS A 88 1.89 -0.66 10.66
C LYS A 88 0.44 -0.81 10.24
N VAL A 89 -0.02 0.00 9.30
CA VAL A 89 -1.38 -0.12 8.79
C VAL A 89 -1.57 -1.47 8.10
N MET A 90 -0.65 -1.83 7.22
CA MET A 90 -0.76 -3.10 6.50
C MET A 90 -0.69 -4.29 7.45
N ASP A 91 0.16 -4.22 8.47
CA ASP A 91 0.22 -5.28 9.49
C ASP A 91 -1.12 -5.44 10.19
N SER A 92 -1.79 -4.34 10.49
CA SER A 92 -3.09 -4.39 11.17
C SER A 92 -4.17 -5.03 10.31
N LEU A 93 -3.98 -5.04 9.00
CA LEU A 93 -4.90 -5.68 8.06
C LEU A 93 -4.53 -7.14 7.79
N GLY A 94 -3.47 -7.63 8.40
CA GLY A 94 -3.04 -9.01 8.19
C GLY A 94 -2.07 -9.21 7.04
N PHE A 95 -1.55 -8.12 6.50
CA PHE A 95 -0.55 -8.20 5.44
C PHE A 95 0.84 -8.17 6.03
N ARG A 96 1.76 -8.85 5.37
CA ARG A 96 3.17 -8.81 5.77
C ARG A 96 4.01 -8.41 4.59
N ARG A 97 4.99 -7.56 4.85
CA ARG A 97 5.91 -7.14 3.81
C ARG A 97 6.82 -8.30 3.44
N TYR A 98 6.95 -8.58 2.14
CA TYR A 98 7.86 -9.63 1.72
C TYR A 98 8.98 -9.12 0.83
N GLN A 99 8.87 -7.93 0.30
CA GLN A 99 10.00 -7.32 -0.39
C GLN A 99 9.82 -5.82 -0.48
N SER A 100 10.93 -5.12 -0.67
CA SER A 100 10.90 -3.70 -0.96
C SER A 100 12.04 -3.38 -1.90
N MET A 101 11.91 -2.29 -2.64
CA MET A 101 12.95 -1.83 -3.53
C MET A 101 12.86 -0.32 -3.66
N GLU A 102 13.95 0.28 -4.08
CA GLU A 102 14.01 1.73 -4.27
C GLU A 102 14.39 2.03 -5.70
N LEU A 103 13.75 3.04 -6.25
CA LEU A 103 14.03 3.50 -7.60
C LEU A 103 14.24 5.01 -7.56
N ALA A 104 15.19 5.48 -8.34
CA ALA A 104 15.38 6.92 -8.52
C ALA A 104 14.87 7.27 -9.91
N GLU A 105 13.81 8.06 -9.96
CA GLU A 105 13.24 8.49 -11.22
C GLU A 105 13.62 9.94 -11.49
N LYS A 106 13.30 10.41 -12.67
CA LYS A 106 13.72 11.72 -13.10
C LYS A 106 13.26 12.85 -12.17
N HIS A 107 12.07 12.73 -11.63
CA HIS A 107 11.47 13.78 -10.80
C HIS A 107 11.17 13.38 -9.38
N ALA A 108 11.47 12.14 -9.01
CA ALA A 108 11.11 11.66 -7.69
C ALA A 108 11.91 10.43 -7.32
N PHE A 109 12.02 10.18 -6.03
CA PHE A 109 12.51 8.90 -5.52
C PHE A 109 11.31 8.06 -5.15
N VAL A 110 11.35 6.79 -5.45
CA VAL A 110 10.24 5.88 -5.23
C VAL A 110 10.69 4.71 -4.38
N LYS A 111 9.96 4.47 -3.30
CA LYS A 111 10.12 3.26 -2.49
C LYS A 111 8.94 2.38 -2.75
N ILE A 112 9.19 1.16 -3.21
CA ILE A 112 8.14 0.20 -3.52
C ILE A 112 8.18 -0.88 -2.46
N MET A 113 7.03 -1.17 -1.84
CA MET A 113 6.90 -2.23 -0.86
C MET A 113 5.76 -3.15 -1.27
N ASP A 114 6.02 -4.44 -1.29
CA ASP A 114 5.00 -5.43 -1.60
C ASP A 114 4.62 -6.17 -0.33
N PHE A 115 3.31 -6.24 -0.10
CA PHE A 115 2.75 -6.90 1.08
C PHE A 115 1.84 -8.02 0.63
N LYS A 116 1.90 -9.13 1.33
CA LYS A 116 1.02 -10.28 1.08
C LYS A 116 0.17 -10.55 2.30
N THR A 117 -1.02 -11.07 2.08
CA THR A 117 -1.83 -11.55 3.20
C THR A 117 -1.12 -12.73 3.83
N GLY A 118 -1.41 -12.94 5.09
CA GLY A 118 -0.94 -14.11 5.78
C GLY A 118 -1.66 -15.35 5.25
N THR A 119 -2.00 -16.24 6.13
CA THR A 119 -2.73 -17.41 5.72
C THR A 119 -4.20 -17.18 5.88
N GLY A 120 -4.98 -17.83 5.08
CA GLY A 120 -6.42 -17.77 5.16
C GLY A 120 -6.96 -16.40 4.80
N VAL A 121 -8.23 -16.36 4.46
CA VAL A 121 -8.87 -15.12 4.16
C VAL A 121 -9.83 -14.80 5.22
N GLU A 122 -9.65 -13.70 5.79
CA GLU A 122 -10.63 -13.21 6.60
C GLU A 122 -11.35 -12.27 5.84
N GLU A 123 -12.24 -12.26 5.50
CA GLU A 123 -12.79 -11.33 4.78
C GLU A 123 -13.38 -10.56 5.23
#